data_47c06b240dfcfdabc7a0b122d4479a51
#
_entry.id   47c06b240dfcfdabc7a0b122d4479a51
#
_cell.length_a   1.000
_cell.length_b   1.000
_cell.length_c   1.000
_cell.angle_alpha   90.00
_cell.angle_beta   90.00
_cell.angle_gamma   90.00
#
_symmetry.space_group_name_H-M   'P 1'
#
loop_
_entity.id
_entity.type
_entity.pdbx_description
1 polymer ?
#
loop_
_entity_poly.entity_id
_entity_poly.type
_entity_poly.pdbx_seq_one_letter_code
_entity_poly.pdbx_strand_id
1 'polypeptide(L)'
;MNIRRSHEVTRYSAPTALKELRADGRQSALVSERIRYLIGYIRWMMNAAELLEQARASSGLTQEELARRAGTSRPTLSAYEHGRKSPTVATFARLLSGAGWELAALPLVSFTQRPSAGGRPTWVPDRLPRLDVARALAVVELPLHLNWSAPGRIFDLRSRADRARVYEIVLPEGRPADILAYVDGALLADLWDDLVLPRAVRSAWAPLVPLSGRAEA
;
A
#
# COMPACT_ATOMS: atom_id res chain seq x y z
N MET A 1 9.67 19.66 39.43
CA MET A 1 10.57 19.85 38.26
C MET A 1 9.93 19.12 37.06
N ASN A 2 9.18 19.89 36.29
CA ASN A 2 8.24 19.36 35.29
C ASN A 2 8.90 19.41 33.89
N ILE A 3 9.22 18.25 33.31
CA ILE A 3 9.76 18.15 31.95
C ILE A 3 8.59 17.84 31.02
N ARG A 4 8.05 18.89 30.39
CA ARG A 4 7.16 18.75 29.23
C ARG A 4 8.02 18.38 28.01
N ARG A 5 7.88 17.18 27.47
CA ARG A 5 8.37 16.86 26.12
C ARG A 5 7.32 17.27 25.10
N SER A 6 7.64 18.31 24.38
CA SER A 6 6.89 18.73 23.19
C SER A 6 7.17 17.76 22.05
N HIS A 7 6.15 17.03 21.59
CA HIS A 7 6.23 16.31 20.31
C HIS A 7 5.94 17.30 19.19
N GLU A 8 6.99 17.68 18.50
CA GLU A 8 6.92 18.46 17.30
C GLU A 8 6.45 17.55 16.15
N VAL A 9 5.17 17.66 15.79
CA VAL A 9 4.59 16.99 14.61
C VAL A 9 4.93 17.85 13.41
N THR A 10 5.94 17.46 12.66
CA THR A 10 6.27 18.08 11.36
C THR A 10 5.11 17.86 10.40
N ARG A 11 4.31 18.90 10.18
CA ARG A 11 3.23 18.92 9.18
C ARG A 11 3.85 18.99 7.78
N TYR A 12 3.94 17.86 7.08
CA TYR A 12 4.22 17.85 5.65
C TYR A 12 2.95 18.30 4.91
N SER A 13 3.03 19.45 4.25
CA SER A 13 1.94 20.00 3.44
C SER A 13 1.96 19.37 2.05
N ALA A 14 0.97 18.54 1.76
CA ALA A 14 0.78 17.82 0.49
C ALA A 14 0.62 18.68 -0.81
N PRO A 15 0.34 20.00 -0.77
CA PRO A 15 0.11 20.79 -1.99
C PRO A 15 1.35 21.09 -2.83
N THR A 16 2.56 21.01 -2.27
CA THR A 16 3.78 21.44 -2.99
C THR A 16 4.26 20.36 -3.97
N ALA A 17 4.16 19.07 -3.60
CA ALA A 17 4.57 17.96 -4.46
C ALA A 17 3.72 17.81 -5.74
N LEU A 18 2.44 18.20 -5.70
CA LEU A 18 1.52 18.13 -6.84
C LEU A 18 1.72 19.28 -7.85
N LYS A 19 2.29 20.41 -7.44
CA LYS A 19 2.56 21.55 -8.34
C LYS A 19 3.77 21.32 -9.24
N GLU A 20 4.79 20.66 -8.76
CA GLU A 20 6.02 20.39 -9.53
C GLU A 20 5.83 19.32 -10.61
N LEU A 21 4.86 18.41 -10.43
CA LEU A 21 4.53 17.32 -11.38
C LEU A 21 3.73 17.79 -12.61
N ARG A 22 3.22 19.03 -12.63
CA ARG A 22 2.42 19.57 -13.75
C ARG A 22 3.24 20.27 -14.84
N ALA A 23 4.53 20.45 -14.69
CA ALA A 23 5.34 21.31 -15.56
C ALA A 23 5.95 20.60 -16.79
N ASP A 24 5.87 19.27 -16.93
CA ASP A 24 6.46 18.57 -18.08
C ASP A 24 5.44 17.73 -18.85
N GLY A 25 5.02 18.25 -20.01
CA GLY A 25 3.91 17.75 -20.82
C GLY A 25 4.21 16.50 -21.67
N ARG A 26 5.27 15.74 -21.44
CA ARG A 26 5.68 14.57 -22.26
C ARG A 26 5.59 13.20 -21.59
N GLN A 27 5.01 13.08 -20.41
CA GLN A 27 4.96 11.81 -19.67
C GLN A 27 3.57 11.42 -19.17
N SER A 28 2.49 11.64 -19.94
CA SER A 28 1.13 11.47 -19.41
C SER A 28 0.76 10.02 -19.03
N ALA A 29 1.33 9.01 -19.66
CA ALA A 29 1.09 7.60 -19.34
C ALA A 29 1.88 7.13 -18.09
N LEU A 30 3.17 7.46 -17.99
CA LEU A 30 4.03 7.13 -16.86
C LEU A 30 3.67 7.92 -15.59
N VAL A 31 3.16 9.15 -15.75
CA VAL A 31 2.66 9.97 -14.66
C VAL A 31 1.37 9.39 -14.07
N SER A 32 0.50 8.81 -14.90
CA SER A 32 -0.72 8.15 -14.43
C SER A 32 -0.43 6.90 -13.59
N GLU A 33 0.62 6.12 -13.91
CA GLU A 33 1.04 4.96 -13.12
C GLU A 33 1.83 5.35 -11.87
N ARG A 34 2.70 6.35 -11.94
CA ARG A 34 3.36 6.94 -10.76
C ARG A 34 2.36 7.51 -9.75
N ILE A 35 1.28 8.11 -10.23
CA ILE A 35 0.19 8.60 -9.38
C ILE A 35 -0.55 7.43 -8.72
N ARG A 36 -0.80 6.31 -9.41
CA ARG A 36 -1.36 5.08 -8.81
C ARG A 36 -0.44 4.50 -7.73
N TYR A 37 0.86 4.60 -7.91
CA TYR A 37 1.87 4.16 -6.94
C TYR A 37 1.90 5.04 -5.69
N LEU A 38 1.88 6.36 -5.88
CA LEU A 38 1.77 7.34 -4.79
C LEU A 38 0.45 7.17 -4.01
N ILE A 39 -0.64 6.83 -4.69
CA ILE A 39 -1.96 6.56 -4.07
C ILE A 39 -1.91 5.35 -3.13
N GLY A 40 -1.14 4.32 -3.43
CA GLY A 40 -0.90 3.18 -2.52
C GLY A 40 -0.18 3.59 -1.23
N TYR A 41 0.74 4.53 -1.31
CA TYR A 41 1.51 5.05 -0.17
C TYR A 41 0.71 6.09 0.64
N ILE A 42 -0.05 6.95 -0.03
CA ILE A 42 -0.91 7.98 0.57
C ILE A 42 -2.14 7.37 1.27
N ARG A 43 -2.55 6.15 0.94
CA ARG A 43 -3.68 5.45 1.56
C ARG A 43 -3.55 5.33 3.10
N TRP A 44 -2.36 5.45 3.65
CA TRP A 44 -2.12 5.48 5.10
C TRP A 44 -2.49 6.80 5.78
N MET A 45 -2.63 7.89 5.02
CA MET A 45 -2.94 9.23 5.54
C MET A 45 -4.29 9.78 5.06
N MET A 46 -5.03 9.04 4.23
CA MET A 46 -6.32 9.51 3.73
C MET A 46 -7.35 9.53 4.85
N ASN A 47 -7.94 10.69 5.06
CA ASN A 47 -9.09 10.83 5.94
C ASN A 47 -10.38 10.30 5.25
N ALA A 48 -11.45 10.12 6.04
CA ALA A 48 -12.71 9.57 5.51
C ALA A 48 -13.30 10.41 4.36
N ALA A 49 -13.07 11.72 4.33
CA ALA A 49 -13.56 12.61 3.29
C ALA A 49 -12.87 12.33 1.95
N GLU A 50 -11.55 12.29 1.95
CA GLU A 50 -10.74 11.98 0.75
C GLU A 50 -11.04 10.59 0.21
N LEU A 51 -11.17 9.59 1.09
CA LEU A 51 -11.51 8.23 0.68
C LEU A 51 -12.88 8.15 0.02
N LEU A 52 -13.88 8.87 0.55
CA LEU A 52 -15.22 8.93 0.00
C LEU A 52 -15.24 9.60 -1.38
N GLU A 53 -14.56 10.74 -1.52
CA GLU A 53 -14.42 11.44 -2.79
C GLU A 53 -13.73 10.55 -3.84
N GLN A 54 -12.64 9.88 -3.47
CA GLN A 54 -11.92 8.96 -4.36
C GLN A 54 -12.80 7.79 -4.79
N ALA A 55 -13.53 7.15 -3.86
CA ALA A 55 -14.42 6.04 -4.16
C ALA A 55 -15.50 6.46 -5.18
N ARG A 56 -16.13 7.63 -4.97
CA ARG A 56 -17.11 8.18 -5.90
C ARG A 56 -16.49 8.48 -7.27
N ALA A 57 -15.37 9.20 -7.31
CA ALA A 57 -14.71 9.58 -8.56
C ALA A 57 -14.25 8.37 -9.37
N SER A 58 -13.68 7.35 -8.71
CA SER A 58 -13.25 6.10 -9.36
C SER A 58 -14.42 5.31 -9.97
N SER A 59 -15.61 5.48 -9.41
CA SER A 59 -16.83 4.82 -9.91
C SER A 59 -17.57 5.66 -10.95
N GLY A 60 -17.02 6.81 -11.35
CA GLY A 60 -17.62 7.72 -12.35
C GLY A 60 -18.91 8.38 -11.92
N LEU A 61 -19.20 8.41 -10.60
CA LEU A 61 -20.47 8.92 -10.08
C LEU A 61 -20.39 10.41 -9.77
N THR A 62 -21.46 11.14 -10.06
CA THR A 62 -21.69 12.48 -9.53
C THR A 62 -22.07 12.43 -8.04
N GLN A 63 -21.92 13.54 -7.33
CA GLN A 63 -22.39 13.65 -5.94
C GLN A 63 -23.90 13.37 -5.81
N GLU A 64 -24.69 13.75 -6.80
CA GLU A 64 -26.14 13.54 -6.81
C GLU A 64 -26.49 12.06 -6.95
N GLU A 65 -25.83 11.36 -7.86
CA GLU A 65 -26.05 9.93 -8.08
C GLU A 65 -25.64 9.10 -6.86
N LEU A 66 -24.48 9.37 -6.27
CA LEU A 66 -24.06 8.68 -5.05
C LEU A 66 -25.00 8.99 -3.89
N ALA A 67 -25.40 10.24 -3.69
CA ALA A 67 -26.33 10.60 -2.63
C ALA A 67 -27.67 9.84 -2.77
N ARG A 68 -28.22 9.77 -3.98
CA ARG A 68 -29.44 9.00 -4.27
C ARG A 68 -29.27 7.50 -3.98
N ARG A 69 -28.17 6.87 -4.44
CA ARG A 69 -27.89 5.45 -4.19
C ARG A 69 -27.73 5.13 -2.70
N ALA A 70 -27.08 6.02 -1.98
CA ALA A 70 -26.81 5.86 -0.55
C ALA A 70 -27.94 6.36 0.37
N GLY A 71 -29.09 6.80 -0.17
CA GLY A 71 -30.21 7.30 0.62
C GLY A 71 -29.88 8.54 1.46
N THR A 72 -29.16 9.49 0.89
CA THR A 72 -28.81 10.77 1.53
C THR A 72 -29.02 11.94 0.55
N SER A 73 -28.84 13.19 1.02
CA SER A 73 -28.91 14.37 0.17
C SER A 73 -27.53 14.76 -0.39
N ARG A 74 -27.50 15.35 -1.59
CA ARG A 74 -26.28 15.90 -2.17
C ARG A 74 -25.55 16.89 -1.23
N PRO A 75 -26.22 17.84 -0.54
CA PRO A 75 -25.56 18.73 0.42
C PRO A 75 -24.87 17.98 1.57
N THR A 76 -25.51 16.90 2.06
CA THR A 76 -24.95 16.07 3.13
C THR A 76 -23.71 15.33 2.64
N LEU A 77 -23.76 14.71 1.45
CA LEU A 77 -22.60 14.04 0.85
C LEU A 77 -21.46 15.04 0.62
N SER A 78 -21.73 16.20 0.06
CA SER A 78 -20.74 17.28 -0.12
C SER A 78 -20.11 17.73 1.21
N ALA A 79 -20.89 17.78 2.30
CA ALA A 79 -20.34 18.11 3.61
C ALA A 79 -19.37 17.03 4.14
N TYR A 80 -19.62 15.76 3.83
CA TYR A 80 -18.71 14.65 4.17
C TYR A 80 -17.42 14.68 3.32
N GLU A 81 -17.53 14.83 2.00
CA GLU A 81 -16.37 14.88 1.09
C GLU A 81 -15.45 16.08 1.33
N HIS A 82 -15.99 17.20 1.85
CA HIS A 82 -15.19 18.37 2.22
C HIS A 82 -14.77 18.37 3.70
N GLY A 83 -15.01 17.30 4.45
CA GLY A 83 -14.63 17.19 5.86
C GLY A 83 -15.38 18.14 6.80
N ARG A 84 -16.45 18.80 6.34
CA ARG A 84 -17.28 19.71 7.16
C ARG A 84 -18.15 18.95 8.18
N LYS A 85 -18.40 17.65 7.92
CA LYS A 85 -19.07 16.72 8.82
C LYS A 85 -18.38 15.38 8.73
N SER A 86 -18.39 14.61 9.83
CA SER A 86 -17.90 13.23 9.85
C SER A 86 -19.09 12.28 9.84
N PRO A 87 -19.17 11.33 8.88
CA PRO A 87 -20.19 10.29 8.90
C PRO A 87 -19.92 9.30 10.03
N THR A 88 -20.98 8.68 10.56
CA THR A 88 -20.81 7.48 11.39
C THR A 88 -20.24 6.33 10.53
N VAL A 89 -19.65 5.30 11.16
CA VAL A 89 -19.13 4.12 10.46
C VAL A 89 -20.22 3.48 9.58
N ALA A 90 -21.44 3.34 10.10
CA ALA A 90 -22.59 2.77 9.35
C ALA A 90 -22.95 3.64 8.13
N THR A 91 -22.96 4.97 8.29
CA THR A 91 -23.22 5.90 7.19
C THR A 91 -22.10 5.84 6.15
N PHE A 92 -20.86 5.78 6.60
CA PHE A 92 -19.70 5.71 5.72
C PHE A 92 -19.66 4.41 4.91
N ALA A 93 -19.93 3.26 5.55
CA ALA A 93 -20.04 1.97 4.87
C ALA A 93 -21.14 1.98 3.80
N ARG A 94 -22.31 2.58 4.10
CA ARG A 94 -23.42 2.71 3.14
C ARG A 94 -23.07 3.61 1.96
N LEU A 95 -22.33 4.71 2.20
CA LEU A 95 -21.86 5.61 1.14
C LEU A 95 -20.85 4.90 0.22
N LEU A 96 -19.89 4.17 0.80
CA LEU A 96 -18.93 3.37 0.04
C LEU A 96 -19.64 2.29 -0.77
N SER A 97 -20.59 1.56 -0.17
CA SER A 97 -21.39 0.55 -0.87
C SER A 97 -22.17 1.14 -2.06
N GLY A 98 -22.72 2.35 -1.91
CA GLY A 98 -23.37 3.07 -3.01
C GLY A 98 -22.43 3.41 -4.18
N ALA A 99 -21.13 3.54 -3.90
CA ALA A 99 -20.07 3.72 -4.88
C ALA A 99 -19.48 2.39 -5.40
N GLY A 100 -19.98 1.22 -4.94
CA GLY A 100 -19.44 -0.09 -5.32
C GLY A 100 -18.19 -0.51 -4.54
N TRP A 101 -17.95 0.10 -3.37
CA TRP A 101 -16.81 -0.20 -2.50
C TRP A 101 -17.29 -0.85 -1.20
N GLU A 102 -16.42 -1.62 -0.57
CA GLU A 102 -16.67 -2.23 0.75
C GLU A 102 -15.73 -1.63 1.80
N LEU A 103 -16.28 -1.40 3.00
CA LEU A 103 -15.49 -1.02 4.16
C LEU A 103 -15.09 -2.28 4.93
N ALA A 104 -13.79 -2.53 5.03
CA ALA A 104 -13.25 -3.66 5.77
C ALA A 104 -12.24 -3.21 6.83
N ALA A 105 -12.23 -3.88 7.98
CA ALA A 105 -11.19 -3.76 8.97
C ALA A 105 -10.15 -4.87 8.74
N LEU A 106 -8.90 -4.49 8.51
CA LEU A 106 -7.79 -5.41 8.35
C LEU A 106 -6.86 -5.32 9.57
N PRO A 107 -6.34 -6.45 10.08
CA PRO A 107 -5.35 -6.42 11.13
C PRO A 107 -4.11 -5.63 10.70
N LEU A 108 -3.61 -4.76 11.57
CA LEU A 108 -2.34 -4.08 11.34
C LEU A 108 -1.21 -5.11 11.32
N VAL A 109 -0.32 -4.96 10.36
CA VAL A 109 0.94 -5.71 10.30
C VAL A 109 1.99 -4.90 11.04
N SER A 110 2.52 -5.46 12.13
CA SER A 110 3.59 -4.86 12.91
C SER A 110 4.94 -5.43 12.48
N PHE A 111 5.99 -4.60 12.52
CA PHE A 111 7.31 -5.00 12.05
C PHE A 111 8.33 -4.90 13.18
N THR A 112 9.24 -5.89 13.24
CA THR A 112 10.42 -5.87 14.10
C THR A 112 11.68 -5.92 13.26
N GLN A 113 12.73 -5.21 13.70
CA GLN A 113 14.06 -5.35 13.10
C GLN A 113 14.78 -6.56 13.70
N ARG A 114 15.32 -7.40 12.82
CA ARG A 114 16.21 -8.50 13.20
C ARG A 114 17.64 -8.13 12.83
N PRO A 115 18.60 -8.18 13.76
CA PRO A 115 20.00 -7.95 13.44
C PRO A 115 20.50 -8.95 12.40
N SER A 116 21.32 -8.49 11.48
CA SER A 116 22.05 -9.33 10.53
C SER A 116 23.55 -9.23 10.84
N ALA A 117 24.22 -10.34 10.99
CA ALA A 117 25.68 -10.35 11.23
C ALA A 117 26.42 -9.73 10.04
N GLY A 118 26.94 -8.51 10.22
CA GLY A 118 27.70 -7.78 9.22
C GLY A 118 26.87 -7.12 8.10
N GLY A 119 25.53 -7.08 8.23
CA GLY A 119 24.63 -6.49 7.24
C GLY A 119 23.63 -5.51 7.82
N ARG A 120 22.75 -4.94 6.95
CA ARG A 120 21.60 -4.14 7.36
C ARG A 120 20.62 -4.99 8.15
N PRO A 121 19.97 -4.44 9.19
CA PRO A 121 18.92 -5.16 9.89
C PRO A 121 17.74 -5.44 8.94
N THR A 122 17.21 -6.66 9.02
CA THR A 122 16.07 -7.10 8.23
C THR A 122 14.77 -6.78 8.95
N TRP A 123 13.80 -6.22 8.26
CA TRP A 123 12.44 -6.03 8.77
C TRP A 123 11.64 -7.32 8.62
N VAL A 124 11.03 -7.76 9.72
CA VAL A 124 10.21 -8.99 9.75
C VAL A 124 8.83 -8.60 10.29
N PRO A 125 7.75 -8.91 9.56
CA PRO A 125 6.40 -8.67 10.04
C PRO A 125 5.98 -9.70 11.11
N ASP A 126 4.95 -9.36 11.90
CA ASP A 126 4.32 -10.31 12.84
C ASP A 126 3.43 -11.35 12.13
N ARG A 127 3.05 -11.07 10.89
CA ARG A 127 2.29 -11.94 9.99
C ARG A 127 2.58 -11.60 8.54
N LEU A 128 2.37 -12.56 7.65
CA LEU A 128 2.52 -12.32 6.21
C LEU A 128 1.51 -11.27 5.73
N PRO A 129 1.97 -10.21 5.02
CA PRO A 129 1.08 -9.21 4.46
C PRO A 129 0.19 -9.80 3.37
N ARG A 130 -0.99 -9.21 3.16
CA ARG A 130 -1.89 -9.58 2.08
C ARG A 130 -2.17 -8.37 1.21
N LEU A 131 -1.99 -8.54 -0.07
CA LEU A 131 -2.34 -7.55 -1.08
C LEU A 131 -3.67 -7.93 -1.74
N ASP A 132 -4.38 -6.93 -2.26
CA ASP A 132 -5.43 -7.23 -3.22
C ASP A 132 -4.83 -7.78 -4.52
N VAL A 133 -5.63 -8.56 -5.28
CA VAL A 133 -5.15 -9.25 -6.47
C VAL A 133 -4.57 -8.30 -7.53
N ALA A 134 -5.17 -7.12 -7.68
CA ALA A 134 -4.72 -6.14 -8.67
C ALA A 134 -3.32 -5.62 -8.34
N ARG A 135 -2.98 -5.48 -7.05
CA ARG A 135 -1.64 -5.06 -6.59
C ARG A 135 -0.66 -6.22 -6.56
N ALA A 136 -1.09 -7.38 -6.11
CA ALA A 136 -0.25 -8.57 -6.04
C ALA A 136 0.28 -9.01 -7.41
N LEU A 137 -0.47 -8.71 -8.48
CA LEU A 137 -0.16 -9.07 -9.87
C LEU A 137 0.06 -7.83 -10.77
N ALA A 138 0.41 -6.69 -10.20
CA ALA A 138 0.62 -5.45 -10.94
C ALA A 138 1.92 -5.47 -11.76
N VAL A 139 1.99 -4.57 -12.73
CA VAL A 139 3.26 -4.18 -13.35
C VAL A 139 3.85 -3.03 -12.51
N VAL A 140 5.08 -3.18 -12.04
CA VAL A 140 5.69 -2.26 -11.08
C VAL A 140 7.10 -1.84 -11.50
N GLU A 141 7.47 -0.62 -11.10
CA GLU A 141 8.84 -0.13 -11.08
C GLU A 141 9.26 0.03 -9.62
N LEU A 142 10.39 -0.54 -9.22
CA LEU A 142 10.90 -0.38 -7.87
C LEU A 142 11.56 0.99 -7.69
N PRO A 143 11.35 1.64 -6.54
CA PRO A 143 12.01 2.90 -6.25
C PRO A 143 13.54 2.75 -6.20
N LEU A 144 14.25 3.85 -6.48
CA LEU A 144 15.71 3.87 -6.61
C LEU A 144 16.44 3.29 -5.39
N HIS A 145 15.92 3.46 -4.18
CA HIS A 145 16.54 2.93 -2.96
C HIS A 145 16.51 1.40 -2.87
N LEU A 146 15.63 0.74 -3.63
CA LEU A 146 15.56 -0.72 -3.75
C LEU A 146 16.30 -1.24 -4.99
N ASN A 147 16.23 -0.53 -6.10
CA ASN A 147 16.78 -0.99 -7.38
C ASN A 147 17.72 0.06 -8.00
N TRP A 148 18.73 0.47 -7.25
CA TRP A 148 19.71 1.45 -7.69
C TRP A 148 20.57 0.96 -8.86
N SER A 149 20.78 -0.35 -9.01
CA SER A 149 21.63 -0.95 -10.07
C SER A 149 20.93 -1.02 -11.43
N ALA A 150 19.59 -0.95 -11.47
CA ALA A 150 18.80 -0.99 -12.70
C ALA A 150 17.57 -0.06 -12.57
N PRO A 151 17.79 1.27 -12.47
CA PRO A 151 16.70 2.23 -12.33
C PRO A 151 15.82 2.19 -13.59
N GLY A 152 14.49 2.35 -13.40
CA GLY A 152 13.52 2.31 -14.48
C GLY A 152 13.16 0.90 -14.97
N ARG A 153 13.73 -0.15 -14.41
CA ARG A 153 13.34 -1.52 -14.77
C ARG A 153 11.92 -1.81 -14.32
N ILE A 154 11.12 -2.26 -15.28
CA ILE A 154 9.75 -2.68 -15.07
C ILE A 154 9.71 -4.18 -14.77
N PHE A 155 8.89 -4.57 -13.78
CA PHE A 155 8.64 -5.96 -13.40
C PHE A 155 7.14 -6.24 -13.52
N ASP A 156 6.78 -7.35 -14.19
CA ASP A 156 5.41 -7.84 -14.24
C ASP A 156 5.22 -8.90 -13.13
N LEU A 157 4.52 -8.55 -12.05
CA LEU A 157 4.31 -9.47 -10.94
C LEU A 157 3.43 -10.67 -11.26
N ARG A 158 2.81 -10.74 -12.45
CA ARG A 158 2.16 -11.97 -12.95
C ARG A 158 3.20 -13.01 -13.35
N SER A 159 4.37 -12.56 -13.81
CA SER A 159 5.51 -13.44 -14.08
C SER A 159 6.11 -13.94 -12.78
N ARG A 160 6.20 -15.28 -12.61
CA ARG A 160 6.83 -15.90 -11.45
C ARG A 160 8.29 -15.43 -11.27
N ALA A 161 9.05 -15.31 -12.36
CA ALA A 161 10.44 -14.89 -12.35
C ALA A 161 10.62 -13.44 -11.92
N ASP A 162 9.80 -12.51 -12.46
CA ASP A 162 9.85 -11.10 -12.08
C ASP A 162 9.41 -10.90 -10.62
N ARG A 163 8.37 -11.61 -10.18
CA ARG A 163 7.90 -11.59 -8.81
C ARG A 163 8.97 -12.13 -7.83
N ALA A 164 9.63 -13.23 -8.17
CA ALA A 164 10.75 -13.75 -7.40
C ALA A 164 11.86 -12.71 -7.28
N ARG A 165 12.23 -12.08 -8.40
CA ARG A 165 13.25 -11.03 -8.41
C ARG A 165 12.89 -9.82 -7.56
N VAL A 166 11.64 -9.36 -7.59
CA VAL A 166 11.17 -8.28 -6.73
C VAL A 166 11.25 -8.68 -5.26
N TYR A 167 10.85 -9.90 -4.90
CA TYR A 167 10.92 -10.37 -3.51
C TYR A 167 12.36 -10.54 -3.02
N GLU A 168 13.28 -11.00 -3.85
CA GLU A 168 14.72 -11.08 -3.55
C GLU A 168 15.35 -9.71 -3.27
N ILE A 169 14.81 -8.65 -3.84
CA ILE A 169 15.24 -7.27 -3.58
C ILE A 169 14.55 -6.71 -2.32
N VAL A 170 13.23 -6.87 -2.22
CA VAL A 170 12.42 -6.20 -1.19
C VAL A 170 12.61 -6.81 0.19
N LEU A 171 12.77 -8.14 0.30
CA LEU A 171 12.91 -8.79 1.60
C LEU A 171 14.19 -8.41 2.35
N PRO A 172 15.38 -8.30 1.72
CA PRO A 172 16.60 -7.84 2.39
C PRO A 172 16.73 -6.32 2.51
N GLU A 173 16.27 -5.55 1.52
CA GLU A 173 16.55 -4.11 1.42
C GLU A 173 15.34 -3.23 1.77
N GLY A 174 14.13 -3.78 1.71
CA GLY A 174 12.87 -3.04 1.88
C GLY A 174 12.60 -2.62 3.31
N ARG A 175 12.00 -1.45 3.45
CA ARG A 175 11.39 -0.97 4.69
C ARG A 175 9.98 -1.56 4.85
N PRO A 176 9.34 -1.45 6.01
CA PRO A 176 7.96 -1.90 6.21
C PRO A 176 6.98 -1.47 5.11
N ALA A 177 7.09 -0.21 4.66
CA ALA A 177 6.25 0.32 3.58
C ALA A 177 6.47 -0.39 2.24
N ASP A 178 7.72 -0.71 1.91
CA ASP A 178 8.07 -1.42 0.67
C ASP A 178 7.56 -2.86 0.71
N ILE A 179 7.72 -3.53 1.85
CA ILE A 179 7.19 -4.88 2.07
C ILE A 179 5.67 -4.89 1.89
N LEU A 180 4.96 -3.97 2.52
CA LEU A 180 3.50 -3.83 2.39
C LEU A 180 3.05 -3.39 0.98
N ALA A 181 3.94 -2.81 0.19
CA ALA A 181 3.62 -2.39 -1.17
C ALA A 181 3.77 -3.52 -2.19
N TYR A 182 4.75 -4.40 -2.02
CA TYR A 182 5.17 -5.35 -3.06
C TYR A 182 5.02 -6.81 -2.70
N VAL A 183 4.95 -7.18 -1.41
CA VAL A 183 4.98 -8.58 -0.98
C VAL A 183 3.59 -9.05 -0.59
N ASP A 184 3.04 -10.01 -1.34
CA ASP A 184 1.88 -10.79 -0.91
C ASP A 184 2.33 -12.10 -0.27
N GLY A 185 1.80 -12.41 0.92
CA GLY A 185 2.23 -13.55 1.72
C GLY A 185 1.89 -14.90 1.12
N ALA A 186 0.79 -15.04 0.36
CA ALA A 186 0.48 -16.31 -0.29
C ALA A 186 1.42 -16.55 -1.48
N LEU A 187 1.69 -15.52 -2.27
CA LEU A 187 2.63 -15.60 -3.39
C LEU A 187 4.08 -15.75 -2.91
N LEU A 188 4.41 -15.21 -1.72
CA LEU A 188 5.70 -15.45 -1.08
C LEU A 188 5.84 -16.90 -0.65
N ALA A 189 4.83 -17.48 -0.03
CA ALA A 189 4.84 -18.90 0.37
C ALA A 189 5.01 -19.83 -0.84
N ASP A 190 4.33 -19.54 -1.94
CA ASP A 190 4.45 -20.28 -3.21
C ASP A 190 5.86 -20.20 -3.83
N LEU A 191 6.57 -19.09 -3.63
CA LEU A 191 7.91 -18.87 -4.18
C LEU A 191 9.04 -19.23 -3.22
N TRP A 192 8.74 -19.50 -1.96
CA TRP A 192 9.71 -19.48 -0.88
C TRP A 192 10.97 -20.34 -1.13
N ASP A 193 10.80 -21.53 -1.65
CA ASP A 193 11.90 -22.46 -1.88
C ASP A 193 12.77 -22.06 -3.08
N ASP A 194 12.21 -21.33 -4.04
CA ASP A 194 12.90 -20.88 -5.26
C ASP A 194 13.69 -19.57 -5.05
N LEU A 195 13.39 -18.80 -4.00
CA LEU A 195 14.02 -17.51 -3.76
C LEU A 195 15.49 -17.64 -3.38
N VAL A 196 16.34 -16.81 -3.95
CA VAL A 196 17.75 -16.67 -3.56
C VAL A 196 17.88 -15.54 -2.53
N LEU A 197 17.85 -15.90 -1.25
CA LEU A 197 17.88 -14.95 -0.14
C LEU A 197 19.14 -15.13 0.72
N PRO A 198 19.69 -14.02 1.29
CA PRO A 198 20.71 -14.09 2.32
C PRO A 198 20.25 -14.97 3.49
N ARG A 199 21.16 -15.78 4.07
CA ARG A 199 20.82 -16.72 5.17
C ARG A 199 20.09 -16.05 6.32
N ALA A 200 20.51 -14.84 6.71
CA ALA A 200 19.89 -14.10 7.80
C ALA A 200 18.43 -13.73 7.49
N VAL A 201 18.14 -13.28 6.26
CA VAL A 201 16.78 -12.95 5.80
C VAL A 201 15.92 -14.21 5.78
N ARG A 202 16.42 -15.29 5.17
CA ARG A 202 15.71 -16.57 5.11
C ARG A 202 15.37 -17.08 6.52
N SER A 203 16.35 -17.10 7.43
CA SER A 203 16.13 -17.53 8.83
C SER A 203 15.12 -16.65 9.58
N ALA A 204 15.13 -15.37 9.33
CA ALA A 204 14.22 -14.42 10.00
C ALA A 204 12.77 -14.55 9.53
N TRP A 205 12.55 -14.84 8.24
CA TRP A 205 11.23 -14.94 7.64
C TRP A 205 10.65 -16.37 7.64
N ALA A 206 11.48 -17.41 7.71
CA ALA A 206 11.05 -18.81 7.67
C ALA A 206 9.93 -19.18 8.66
N PRO A 207 9.90 -18.65 9.91
CA PRO A 207 8.83 -18.97 10.85
C PRO A 207 7.45 -18.49 10.43
N LEU A 208 7.38 -17.52 9.50
CA LEU A 208 6.12 -16.93 9.02
C LEU A 208 5.58 -17.65 7.78
N VAL A 209 6.47 -18.30 7.03
CA VAL A 209 6.09 -18.96 5.77
C VAL A 209 5.61 -20.38 6.11
N PRO A 210 4.33 -20.70 5.81
CA PRO A 210 3.85 -22.07 5.97
C PRO A 210 4.73 -23.00 5.13
N LEU A 211 5.19 -24.10 5.70
CA LEU A 211 5.91 -25.12 4.94
C LEU A 211 4.95 -25.65 3.88
N SER A 212 5.21 -25.31 2.61
CA SER A 212 4.43 -25.81 1.49
C SER A 212 4.62 -27.34 1.43
N GLY A 213 3.54 -28.09 1.80
CA GLY A 213 3.39 -29.48 1.42
C GLY A 213 4.34 -30.49 2.06
N ARG A 214 4.32 -30.65 3.39
CA ARG A 214 4.27 -32.01 3.91
C ARG A 214 2.78 -32.40 4.03
N ALA A 215 2.19 -32.79 2.91
CA ALA A 215 1.07 -33.71 2.96
C ALA A 215 1.59 -34.91 3.74
N GLU A 216 0.98 -35.15 4.90
CA GLU A 216 1.16 -36.41 5.62
C GLU A 216 0.71 -37.51 4.67
N ALA A 217 1.69 -38.35 4.28
CA ALA A 217 1.46 -39.63 3.64
C ALA A 217 1.31 -40.69 4.73
#